data_d08878de00d35becc2a5be28f1168c23
#
_entry.id   d08878de00d35becc2a5be28f1168c23
#
_cell.length_a   1.000
_cell.length_b   1.000
_cell.length_c   1.000
_cell.angle_alpha   90.00
_cell.angle_beta   90.00
_cell.angle_gamma   90.00
#
_symmetry.space_group_name_H-M   'P 1'
#
loop_
_entity.id
_entity.type
_entity.pdbx_description
1 polymer ?
#
loop_
_entity_poly.entity_id
_entity_poly.type
_entity_poly.pdbx_seq_one_letter_code
_entity_poly.pdbx_strand_id
1 'polypeptide(L)'
;MKRIAAITAVVAVIAGAFLAHGLRAQNRMRYSVVSPESGHVALGLAVRKLNVSGTFMQAPAHPDDETNALFAMFTHGMGLRSVDVQNNRGEGGQNEIGPELFRDIGVLRTSELLAAHRIDGAEQYFTRAIDYGYSFDPEEVV
;
A
#
# COMPACT_ATOMS: atom_id res chain seq x y z
N MET A 1 27.66 45.93 4.38
CA MET A 1 27.72 44.94 3.26
C MET A 1 28.35 43.60 3.68
N LYS A 2 29.56 43.55 4.28
CA LYS A 2 30.22 42.26 4.63
C LYS A 2 29.40 41.36 5.60
N ARG A 3 28.70 41.95 6.58
CA ARG A 3 27.86 41.18 7.55
C ARG A 3 26.62 40.56 6.91
N ILE A 4 25.99 41.25 5.97
CA ILE A 4 24.81 40.71 5.24
C ILE A 4 25.23 39.55 4.35
N ALA A 5 26.35 39.70 3.64
CA ALA A 5 26.88 38.62 2.80
C ALA A 5 27.23 37.34 3.61
N ALA A 6 27.78 37.51 4.82
CA ALA A 6 28.07 36.39 5.70
C ALA A 6 26.80 35.67 6.19
N ILE A 7 25.76 36.43 6.56
CA ILE A 7 24.47 35.85 6.99
C ILE A 7 23.81 35.09 5.83
N THR A 8 23.80 35.64 4.63
CA THR A 8 23.24 34.98 3.43
C THR A 8 23.97 33.68 3.12
N ALA A 9 25.30 33.66 3.25
CA ALA A 9 26.08 32.44 3.03
C ALA A 9 25.77 31.37 4.07
N VAL A 10 25.62 31.72 5.34
CA VAL A 10 25.26 30.74 6.40
C VAL A 10 23.86 30.18 6.19
N VAL A 11 22.88 31.03 5.84
CA VAL A 11 21.51 30.57 5.55
C VAL A 11 21.49 29.62 4.33
N ALA A 12 22.25 29.92 3.27
CA ALA A 12 22.34 29.04 2.10
C ALA A 12 22.97 27.68 2.42
N VAL A 13 23.99 27.64 3.27
CA VAL A 13 24.62 26.38 3.72
C VAL A 13 23.64 25.54 4.56
N ILE A 14 22.90 26.17 5.48
CA ILE A 14 21.91 25.48 6.31
C ILE A 14 20.77 24.94 5.44
N ALA A 15 20.23 25.74 4.52
CA ALA A 15 19.18 25.30 3.60
C ALA A 15 19.66 24.14 2.69
N GLY A 16 20.88 24.21 2.19
CA GLY A 16 21.50 23.14 1.41
C GLY A 16 21.69 21.84 2.21
N ALA A 17 22.06 21.94 3.49
CA ALA A 17 22.17 20.80 4.39
C ALA A 17 20.81 20.13 4.67
N PHE A 18 19.75 20.92 4.88
CA PHE A 18 18.38 20.39 5.05
C PHE A 18 17.86 19.71 3.79
N LEU A 19 18.08 20.29 2.61
CA LEU A 19 17.73 19.68 1.33
C LEU A 19 18.49 18.37 1.10
N ALA A 20 19.78 18.34 1.39
CA ALA A 20 20.59 17.12 1.24
C ALA A 20 20.16 16.01 2.23
N HIS A 21 19.74 16.36 3.45
CA HIS A 21 19.19 15.41 4.41
C HIS A 21 17.83 14.86 3.98
N GLY A 22 16.94 15.71 3.47
CA GLY A 22 15.66 15.30 2.92
C GLY A 22 15.80 14.32 1.75
N LEU A 23 16.69 14.62 0.81
CA LEU A 23 17.00 13.73 -0.33
C LEU A 23 17.64 12.41 0.10
N ARG A 24 18.48 12.40 1.14
CA ARG A 24 19.05 11.17 1.71
C ARG A 24 18.02 10.34 2.47
N ALA A 25 17.07 10.96 3.14
CA ALA A 25 15.97 10.26 3.81
C ALA A 25 15.07 9.54 2.79
N GLN A 26 14.69 10.21 1.70
CA GLN A 26 13.92 9.59 0.61
C GLN A 26 14.68 8.46 -0.08
N ASN A 27 15.99 8.56 -0.22
CA ASN A 27 16.80 7.47 -0.79
C ASN A 27 16.99 6.28 0.16
N ARG A 28 16.90 6.48 1.48
CA ARG A 28 16.97 5.38 2.45
C ARG A 28 15.67 4.58 2.57
N MET A 29 14.54 5.13 2.14
CA MET A 29 13.26 4.41 2.08
C MET A 29 13.08 3.56 0.81
N ARG A 30 14.09 3.46 -0.04
CA ARG A 30 14.13 2.37 -1.02
C ARG A 30 14.50 1.10 -0.28
N TYR A 31 13.54 0.52 0.42
CA TYR A 31 13.61 -0.89 0.72
C TYR A 31 13.76 -1.58 -0.62
N SER A 32 14.96 -2.07 -0.90
CA SER A 32 15.15 -3.11 -1.89
C SER A 32 14.46 -4.34 -1.33
N VAL A 33 13.14 -4.37 -1.41
CA VAL A 33 12.41 -5.61 -1.29
C VAL A 33 13.00 -6.46 -2.39
N VAL A 34 13.71 -7.51 -2.03
CA VAL A 34 14.13 -8.52 -2.99
C VAL A 34 12.85 -8.97 -3.63
N SER A 35 12.63 -8.51 -4.87
CA SER A 35 11.40 -8.82 -5.56
C SER A 35 11.28 -10.34 -5.59
N PRO A 36 10.19 -10.92 -5.05
CA PRO A 36 9.98 -12.37 -5.13
C PRO A 36 9.86 -12.83 -6.60
N GLU A 37 9.84 -11.87 -7.53
CA GLU A 37 9.68 -12.10 -8.96
C GLU A 37 11.02 -12.27 -9.71
N SER A 38 12.14 -12.37 -9.03
CA SER A 38 13.46 -12.51 -9.68
C SER A 38 14.35 -13.57 -9.03
N GLY A 39 15.25 -14.15 -9.83
CA GLY A 39 16.27 -15.09 -9.38
C GLY A 39 15.73 -16.47 -8.99
N HIS A 40 16.53 -17.20 -8.20
CA HIS A 40 16.23 -18.59 -7.81
C HIS A 40 15.01 -18.72 -6.89
N VAL A 41 14.69 -17.69 -6.11
CA VAL A 41 13.49 -17.66 -5.26
C VAL A 41 12.24 -17.64 -6.12
N ALA A 42 12.18 -16.75 -7.11
CA ALA A 42 11.07 -16.67 -8.06
C ALA A 42 10.89 -17.98 -8.85
N LEU A 43 11.98 -18.58 -9.29
CA LEU A 43 11.95 -19.89 -9.97
C LEU A 43 11.37 -20.97 -9.04
N GLY A 44 11.82 -21.04 -7.79
CA GLY A 44 11.32 -21.99 -6.80
C GLY A 44 9.81 -21.82 -6.53
N LEU A 45 9.34 -20.59 -6.41
CA LEU A 45 7.91 -20.26 -6.25
C LEU A 45 7.10 -20.66 -7.51
N ALA A 46 7.60 -20.36 -8.69
CA ALA A 46 6.96 -20.73 -9.95
C ALA A 46 6.81 -22.25 -10.09
N VAL A 47 7.86 -23.00 -9.80
CA VAL A 47 7.82 -24.47 -9.81
C VAL A 47 6.82 -25.03 -8.79
N ARG A 48 6.76 -24.45 -7.60
CA ARG A 48 5.78 -24.85 -6.58
C ARG A 48 4.35 -24.65 -7.06
N LYS A 49 4.05 -23.52 -7.70
CA LYS A 49 2.73 -23.21 -8.25
C LYS A 49 2.26 -24.20 -9.32
N LEU A 50 3.14 -24.83 -10.06
CA LEU A 50 2.78 -25.81 -11.07
C LEU A 50 2.04 -27.05 -10.50
N ASN A 51 2.26 -27.36 -9.24
CA ASN A 51 1.65 -28.53 -8.58
C ASN A 51 0.40 -28.18 -7.74
N VAL A 52 -0.02 -26.92 -7.75
CA VAL A 52 -1.14 -26.46 -6.90
C VAL A 52 -2.21 -25.81 -7.78
N SER A 53 -3.42 -26.36 -7.69
CA SER A 53 -4.59 -25.83 -8.42
C SER A 53 -5.58 -25.07 -7.52
N GLY A 54 -5.31 -25.02 -6.21
CA GLY A 54 -6.19 -24.35 -5.26
C GLY A 54 -6.13 -22.82 -5.35
N THR A 55 -7.25 -22.17 -5.02
CA THR A 55 -7.32 -20.72 -4.86
C THR A 55 -7.81 -20.42 -3.45
N PHE A 56 -7.11 -19.53 -2.77
CA PHE A 56 -7.53 -18.90 -1.52
C PHE A 56 -8.12 -17.53 -1.82
N MET A 57 -9.27 -17.21 -1.26
CA MET A 57 -9.93 -15.93 -1.44
C MET A 57 -10.38 -15.37 -0.10
N GLN A 58 -10.13 -14.09 0.11
CA GLN A 58 -10.83 -13.29 1.12
C GLN A 58 -11.77 -12.30 0.42
N ALA A 59 -12.87 -11.96 1.10
CA ALA A 59 -13.83 -10.96 0.65
C ALA A 59 -14.14 -10.00 1.81
N PRO A 60 -13.21 -9.13 2.17
CA PRO A 60 -13.37 -8.18 3.26
C PRO A 60 -14.29 -7.03 2.87
N ALA A 61 -14.81 -6.32 3.88
CA ALA A 61 -15.70 -5.18 3.67
C ALA A 61 -14.91 -3.94 3.22
N HIS A 62 -13.83 -3.63 3.92
CA HIS A 62 -13.04 -2.42 3.69
C HIS A 62 -11.56 -2.77 3.52
N PRO A 63 -10.78 -1.90 2.84
CA PRO A 63 -9.34 -1.99 2.86
C PRO A 63 -8.81 -1.91 4.30
N ASP A 64 -8.02 -2.88 4.74
CA ASP A 64 -7.47 -3.14 6.06
C ASP A 64 -8.13 -4.30 6.85
N ASP A 65 -9.26 -4.79 6.41
CA ASP A 65 -9.91 -5.98 7.00
C ASP A 65 -9.25 -7.30 6.52
N GLU A 66 -8.41 -7.24 5.49
CA GLU A 66 -7.75 -8.42 4.95
C GLU A 66 -6.59 -8.90 5.84
N THR A 67 -6.32 -10.19 5.77
CA THR A 67 -5.22 -10.81 6.53
C THR A 67 -4.03 -11.07 5.60
N ASN A 68 -3.15 -10.08 5.43
CA ASN A 68 -1.97 -10.16 4.55
C ASN A 68 -1.04 -11.34 4.91
N ALA A 69 -0.94 -11.72 6.18
CA ALA A 69 -0.15 -12.88 6.61
C ALA A 69 -0.68 -14.19 6.01
N LEU A 70 -2.00 -14.36 5.86
CA LEU A 70 -2.59 -15.52 5.18
C LEU A 70 -2.32 -15.50 3.68
N PHE A 71 -2.43 -14.35 3.04
CA PHE A 71 -2.06 -14.20 1.62
C PHE A 71 -0.60 -14.60 1.39
N ALA A 72 0.32 -14.06 2.18
CA ALA A 72 1.74 -14.40 2.08
C ALA A 72 1.99 -15.91 2.31
N MET A 73 1.37 -16.49 3.33
CA MET A 73 1.49 -17.92 3.63
C MET A 73 0.99 -18.79 2.48
N PHE A 74 -0.20 -18.52 1.97
CA PHE A 74 -0.80 -19.32 0.90
C PHE A 74 -0.08 -19.11 -0.43
N THR A 75 0.26 -17.87 -0.78
CA THR A 75 0.91 -17.57 -2.06
C THR A 75 2.37 -18.03 -2.09
N HIS A 76 3.17 -17.58 -1.13
CA HIS A 76 4.61 -17.85 -1.12
C HIS A 76 4.94 -19.15 -0.40
N GLY A 77 4.23 -19.47 0.67
CA GLY A 77 4.45 -20.70 1.44
C GLY A 77 3.92 -21.94 0.74
N MET A 78 2.70 -21.91 0.22
CA MET A 78 2.01 -23.06 -0.32
C MET A 78 1.86 -23.07 -1.85
N GLY A 79 2.06 -21.93 -2.51
CA GLY A 79 1.95 -21.82 -3.97
C GLY A 79 0.51 -21.71 -4.49
N LEU A 80 -0.47 -21.44 -3.61
CA LEU A 80 -1.83 -21.20 -4.04
C LEU A 80 -1.95 -19.87 -4.78
N ARG A 81 -2.94 -19.77 -5.65
CA ARG A 81 -3.43 -18.48 -6.10
C ARG A 81 -4.17 -17.80 -4.96
N SER A 82 -3.81 -16.60 -4.58
CA SER A 82 -4.50 -15.82 -3.54
C SER A 82 -5.19 -14.63 -4.16
N VAL A 83 -6.42 -14.38 -3.73
CA VAL A 83 -7.30 -13.33 -4.29
C VAL A 83 -7.94 -12.57 -3.16
N ASP A 84 -7.83 -11.26 -3.20
CA ASP A 84 -8.55 -10.33 -2.35
C ASP A 84 -9.66 -9.64 -3.17
N VAL A 85 -10.90 -9.74 -2.70
CA VAL A 85 -12.07 -9.10 -3.32
C VAL A 85 -12.69 -8.15 -2.33
N GLN A 86 -12.21 -6.92 -2.30
CA GLN A 86 -12.75 -5.87 -1.44
C GLN A 86 -14.17 -5.49 -1.86
N ASN A 87 -15.05 -5.35 -0.87
CA ASN A 87 -16.42 -4.93 -1.14
C ASN A 87 -16.47 -3.48 -1.66
N ASN A 88 -15.70 -2.58 -1.05
CA ASN A 88 -15.58 -1.18 -1.44
C ASN A 88 -14.12 -0.72 -1.39
N ARG A 89 -13.86 0.57 -1.57
CA ARG A 89 -12.51 1.16 -1.54
C ARG A 89 -12.24 1.98 -0.27
N GLY A 90 -13.15 1.92 0.70
CA GLY A 90 -13.06 2.71 1.93
C GLY A 90 -13.35 4.19 1.70
N GLU A 91 -14.23 4.52 0.75
CA GLU A 91 -14.59 5.89 0.41
C GLU A 91 -15.29 6.62 1.55
N GLY A 92 -15.90 5.87 2.48
CA GLY A 92 -16.68 6.41 3.60
C GLY A 92 -15.87 7.03 4.73
N GLY A 93 -14.56 7.00 4.67
CA GLY A 93 -13.72 7.68 5.64
C GLY A 93 -12.67 6.79 6.31
N GLN A 94 -12.47 7.00 7.62
CA GLN A 94 -11.42 6.36 8.43
C GLN A 94 -9.98 6.81 8.07
N ASN A 95 -9.84 8.04 7.56
CA ASN A 95 -8.55 8.67 7.37
C ASN A 95 -8.20 9.53 8.58
N GLU A 96 -7.23 9.06 9.38
CA GLU A 96 -6.72 9.81 10.54
C GLU A 96 -5.43 10.58 10.23
N ILE A 97 -4.88 10.40 9.03
CA ILE A 97 -3.55 10.89 8.67
C ILE A 97 -3.62 12.15 7.82
N GLY A 98 -4.59 12.25 6.91
CA GLY A 98 -4.68 13.31 5.92
C GLY A 98 -6.09 13.88 5.74
N PRO A 99 -6.23 14.90 4.91
CA PRO A 99 -7.50 15.56 4.63
C PRO A 99 -8.33 14.88 3.52
N GLU A 100 -7.85 13.77 2.97
CA GLU A 100 -8.52 13.07 1.87
C GLU A 100 -9.86 12.51 2.32
N LEU A 101 -10.89 12.72 1.52
CA LEU A 101 -12.27 12.26 1.76
C LEU A 101 -12.84 11.61 0.51
N PHE A 102 -13.80 10.73 0.68
CA PHE A 102 -14.57 10.08 -0.38
C PHE A 102 -13.68 9.46 -1.47
N ARG A 103 -13.82 9.92 -2.70
CA ARG A 103 -13.09 9.39 -3.85
C ARG A 103 -11.58 9.42 -3.68
N ASP A 104 -11.04 10.47 -3.08
CA ASP A 104 -9.60 10.65 -2.96
C ASP A 104 -9.01 9.64 -1.97
N ILE A 105 -9.67 9.39 -0.85
CA ILE A 105 -9.27 8.33 0.08
C ILE A 105 -9.42 6.94 -0.55
N GLY A 106 -10.45 6.71 -1.36
CA GLY A 106 -10.62 5.45 -2.08
C GLY A 106 -9.48 5.18 -3.06
N VAL A 107 -8.96 6.20 -3.75
CA VAL A 107 -7.78 6.10 -4.60
C VAL A 107 -6.52 5.80 -3.79
N LEU A 108 -6.34 6.49 -2.65
CA LEU A 108 -5.21 6.30 -1.76
C LEU A 108 -5.19 4.86 -1.23
N ARG A 109 -6.27 4.39 -0.61
CA ARG A 109 -6.37 3.05 -0.03
C ARG A 109 -6.26 1.94 -1.07
N THR A 110 -6.78 2.16 -2.28
CA THR A 110 -6.53 1.24 -3.41
C THR A 110 -5.04 1.12 -3.71
N SER A 111 -4.30 2.24 -3.70
CA SER A 111 -2.87 2.24 -3.96
C SER A 111 -2.07 1.54 -2.85
N GLU A 112 -2.51 1.67 -1.60
CA GLU A 112 -1.92 0.99 -0.44
C GLU A 112 -2.12 -0.53 -0.52
N LEU A 113 -3.35 -1.00 -0.82
CA LEU A 113 -3.63 -2.41 -1.05
C LEU A 113 -2.77 -3.01 -2.18
N LEU A 114 -2.71 -2.32 -3.32
CA LEU A 114 -1.86 -2.75 -4.42
C LEU A 114 -0.38 -2.79 -4.05
N ALA A 115 0.08 -1.92 -3.15
CA ALA A 115 1.44 -1.94 -2.65
C ALA A 115 1.67 -3.12 -1.69
N ALA A 116 0.72 -3.41 -0.81
CA ALA A 116 0.77 -4.56 0.10
C ALA A 116 0.78 -5.89 -0.68
N HIS A 117 -0.08 -6.02 -1.69
CA HIS A 117 -0.19 -7.26 -2.47
C HIS A 117 0.99 -7.51 -3.43
N ARG A 118 1.80 -6.50 -3.74
CA ARG A 118 3.11 -6.74 -4.36
C ARG A 118 4.07 -7.48 -3.44
N ILE A 119 3.83 -7.45 -2.13
CA ILE A 119 4.66 -8.13 -1.13
C ILE A 119 4.12 -9.51 -0.84
N ASP A 120 2.82 -9.65 -0.58
CA ASP A 120 2.18 -10.91 -0.20
C ASP A 120 1.76 -11.77 -1.41
N GLY A 121 1.70 -11.18 -2.61
CA GLY A 121 1.44 -11.87 -3.86
C GLY A 121 -0.04 -12.14 -4.15
N ALA A 122 -0.98 -11.53 -3.43
CA ALA A 122 -2.40 -11.63 -3.73
C ALA A 122 -2.79 -10.78 -4.95
N GLU A 123 -3.83 -11.22 -5.65
CA GLU A 123 -4.47 -10.44 -6.71
C GLU A 123 -5.59 -9.59 -6.10
N GLN A 124 -5.62 -8.29 -6.40
CA GLN A 124 -6.63 -7.37 -5.89
C GLN A 124 -7.78 -7.17 -6.86
N TYR A 125 -8.99 -7.31 -6.33
CA TYR A 125 -10.24 -6.99 -7.02
C TYR A 125 -11.13 -6.14 -6.12
N PHE A 126 -12.07 -5.42 -6.73
CA PHE A 126 -13.08 -4.62 -6.03
C PHE A 126 -14.45 -4.89 -6.61
N THR A 127 -15.47 -4.87 -5.77
CA THR A 127 -16.85 -4.78 -6.26
C THR A 127 -17.16 -3.35 -6.73
N ARG A 128 -18.39 -3.08 -7.07
CA ARG A 128 -18.86 -1.73 -7.42
C ARG A 128 -19.62 -1.05 -6.28
N ALA A 129 -19.61 -1.62 -5.10
CA ALA A 129 -20.18 -0.98 -3.93
C ALA A 129 -19.35 0.24 -3.56
N ILE A 130 -20.03 1.27 -3.10
CA ILE A 130 -19.43 2.50 -2.57
C ILE A 130 -19.59 2.45 -1.06
N ASP A 131 -18.53 2.80 -0.34
CA ASP A 131 -18.57 2.90 1.09
C ASP A 131 -19.27 4.20 1.50
N TYR A 132 -20.33 4.08 2.27
CA TYR A 132 -21.09 5.22 2.79
C TYR A 132 -20.63 5.66 4.19
N GLY A 133 -19.63 4.97 4.77
CA GLY A 133 -19.10 5.24 6.08
C GLY A 133 -19.99 4.72 7.20
N TYR A 134 -19.83 5.32 8.38
CA TYR A 134 -20.62 4.98 9.54
C TYR A 134 -21.91 5.80 9.56
N SER A 135 -23.07 5.13 9.60
CA SER A 135 -24.38 5.76 9.70
C SER A 135 -25.16 5.19 10.88
N PHE A 136 -25.87 6.04 11.59
CA PHE A 136 -26.79 5.65 12.66
C PHE A 136 -28.21 5.38 12.16
N ASP A 137 -28.54 5.90 10.97
CA ASP A 137 -29.88 5.83 10.41
C ASP A 137 -29.86 5.13 9.05
N PRO A 138 -30.66 4.08 8.84
CA PRO A 138 -30.77 3.42 7.55
C PRO A 138 -31.19 4.36 6.40
N GLU A 139 -31.91 5.44 6.70
CA GLU A 139 -32.34 6.41 5.69
C GLU A 139 -31.20 7.27 5.14
N GLU A 140 -30.07 7.34 5.84
CA GLU A 140 -28.85 8.03 5.36
C GLU A 140 -28.09 7.24 4.28
N VAL A 141 -28.46 5.97 4.08
CA VAL A 141 -27.74 5.03 3.22
C VAL A 141 -28.39 4.83 1.85
N VAL A 142 -29.50 5.51 1.58
CA VAL A 142 -30.32 5.35 0.35
C VAL A 142 -29.98 6.39 -0.70
#